data_2d83eeea384170d93688e7d8b78586d2
#
_entry.id   2d83eeea384170d93688e7d8b78586d2
#
_cell.length_a   1.000
_cell.length_b   1.000
_cell.length_c   1.000
_cell.angle_alpha   90.00
_cell.angle_beta   90.00
_cell.angle_gamma   90.00
#
_symmetry.space_group_name_H-M   'P 1'
#
loop_
_entity.id
_entity.type
_entity.pdbx_description
1 polymer ?
#
loop_
_entity_poly.entity_id
_entity_poly.type
_entity_poly.pdbx_seq_one_letter_code
_entity_poly.pdbx_strand_id
1 'polypeptide(L)'
;MKKLFALMLGLLSCTLLLCLSVNAVELYVDTELVQTDVPPQLVGGRTLVPMRAIFEYLGAEVTWDNDTRTAIGTLDGTVVIIQIDNTTAYVNDVPYTLDVPAQIIGNRTMVPARFVSESLGCVVTWYN
;
A
#
# COMPACT_ATOMS: atom_id res chain seq x y z
N MET A 1 0.93 6.29 17.86
CA MET A 1 1.09 6.44 16.40
C MET A 1 1.46 5.10 15.81
N LYS A 2 0.72 4.67 14.82
CA LYS A 2 1.01 3.41 14.16
C LYS A 2 2.10 3.62 13.12
N LYS A 3 2.90 2.58 12.93
CA LYS A 3 3.99 2.61 11.96
C LYS A 3 3.71 1.60 10.87
N LEU A 4 4.01 2.00 9.65
CA LEU A 4 3.92 1.13 8.51
C LEU A 4 5.34 0.83 8.04
N PHE A 5 5.69 -0.44 8.00
CA PHE A 5 7.01 -0.86 7.58
C PHE A 5 6.90 -1.65 6.29
N ALA A 6 7.71 -1.32 5.33
CA ALA A 6 7.86 -2.15 4.15
C ALA A 6 9.27 -2.72 4.17
N LEU A 7 9.36 -4.03 4.21
CA LEU A 7 10.62 -4.74 4.26
C LEU A 7 10.86 -5.40 2.91
N MET A 8 12.00 -5.07 2.32
CA MET A 8 12.43 -5.73 1.12
C MET A 8 13.41 -6.82 1.51
N LEU A 9 13.00 -8.06 1.31
CA LEU A 9 13.87 -9.18 1.54
C LEU A 9 14.67 -9.46 0.30
N GLY A 10 15.94 -9.50 0.48
CA GLY A 10 16.82 -9.96 -0.56
C GLY A 10 16.73 -11.45 -0.75
N LEU A 11 17.62 -11.94 -1.54
CA LEU A 11 17.67 -13.28 -1.97
C LEU A 11 17.72 -14.29 -0.89
N LEU A 12 16.89 -15.25 -0.96
CA LEU A 12 17.01 -16.43 -0.18
C LEU A 12 17.43 -17.56 -1.02
N SER A 13 18.60 -18.01 -0.82
CA SER A 13 19.04 -19.19 -1.49
C SER A 13 18.37 -20.39 -0.89
N CYS A 14 17.56 -20.98 -1.63
CA CYS A 14 17.05 -22.24 -1.27
C CYS A 14 18.03 -23.29 -1.63
N THR A 15 18.38 -24.03 -0.67
CA THR A 15 19.32 -25.04 -0.86
C THR A 15 18.97 -25.99 -1.92
N LEU A 16 17.92 -26.26 -2.27
CA LEU A 16 17.74 -27.37 -2.98
C LEU A 16 17.52 -27.16 -4.34
N LEU A 17 16.86 -26.52 -4.77
CA LEU A 17 16.42 -26.68 -6.06
C LEU A 17 16.05 -25.48 -6.70
N LEU A 18 15.60 -24.68 -6.03
CA LEU A 18 14.94 -23.59 -6.55
C LEU A 18 15.51 -22.41 -5.95
N CYS A 19 16.55 -22.02 -6.49
CA CYS A 19 17.00 -20.69 -6.26
C CYS A 19 15.95 -19.74 -6.72
N LEU A 20 15.00 -19.54 -5.95
CA LEU A 20 14.11 -18.48 -6.17
C LEU A 20 14.71 -17.27 -5.55
N SER A 21 15.38 -16.55 -6.36
CA SER A 21 15.68 -15.22 -5.95
C SER A 21 14.40 -14.43 -5.99
N VAL A 22 13.83 -14.22 -4.87
CA VAL A 22 12.66 -13.43 -4.78
C VAL A 22 13.02 -12.17 -4.04
N ASN A 23 13.04 -11.09 -4.72
CA ASN A 23 12.97 -9.82 -4.05
C ASN A 23 11.53 -9.65 -3.60
N ALA A 24 11.22 -10.20 -2.46
CA ALA A 24 9.90 -10.07 -1.90
C ALA A 24 9.85 -8.81 -1.04
N VAL A 25 8.81 -8.03 -1.20
CA VAL A 25 8.52 -6.92 -0.33
C VAL A 25 7.53 -7.41 0.72
N GLU A 26 7.91 -7.33 1.98
CA GLU A 26 7.01 -7.65 3.07
C GLU A 26 6.53 -6.37 3.75
N LEU A 27 5.30 -6.41 4.22
CA LEU A 27 4.69 -5.27 4.83
C LEU A 27 4.39 -5.55 6.29
N TYR A 28 4.88 -4.69 7.15
CA TYR A 28 4.62 -4.76 8.59
C TYR A 28 3.88 -3.51 9.05
N VAL A 29 2.91 -3.69 9.91
CA VAL A 29 2.24 -2.58 10.60
C VAL A 29 2.42 -2.82 12.10
N ASP A 30 3.07 -1.88 12.77
CA ASP A 30 3.36 -1.98 14.21
C ASP A 30 4.02 -3.32 14.59
N THR A 31 5.03 -3.73 13.82
CA THR A 31 5.77 -4.98 13.99
C THR A 31 5.02 -6.27 13.62
N GLU A 32 3.78 -6.18 13.21
CA GLU A 32 3.03 -7.34 12.76
C GLU A 32 3.08 -7.46 11.23
N LEU A 33 3.38 -8.64 10.74
CA LEU A 33 3.38 -8.92 9.32
C LEU A 33 1.95 -8.91 8.79
N VAL A 34 1.69 -8.04 7.83
CA VAL A 34 0.40 -7.98 7.15
C VAL A 34 0.44 -8.91 5.95
N GLN A 35 -0.31 -9.98 6.04
CA GLN A 35 -0.41 -10.92 4.94
C GLN A 35 -1.54 -10.51 4.01
N THR A 36 -1.23 -10.46 2.73
CA THR A 36 -2.17 -10.09 1.69
C THR A 36 -2.11 -11.11 0.57
N ASP A 37 -3.24 -11.31 -0.13
CA ASP A 37 -3.29 -12.21 -1.26
C ASP A 37 -2.50 -11.67 -2.47
N VAL A 38 -2.39 -10.35 -2.57
CA VAL A 38 -1.49 -9.71 -3.53
C VAL A 38 -0.42 -8.99 -2.73
N PRO A 39 0.85 -9.40 -2.85
CA PRO A 39 1.91 -8.79 -2.07
C PRO A 39 2.23 -7.37 -2.56
N PRO A 40 2.90 -6.57 -1.74
CA PRO A 40 3.42 -5.29 -2.18
C PRO A 40 4.28 -5.43 -3.43
N GLN A 41 4.22 -4.46 -4.32
CA GLN A 41 4.88 -4.50 -5.62
C GLN A 41 5.69 -3.23 -5.88
N LEU A 42 6.82 -3.37 -6.55
CA LEU A 42 7.58 -2.23 -7.02
C LEU A 42 7.11 -1.85 -8.42
N VAL A 43 6.64 -0.63 -8.58
CA VAL A 43 6.19 -0.09 -9.86
C VAL A 43 6.77 1.31 -10.01
N GLY A 44 7.52 1.52 -11.08
CA GLY A 44 8.12 2.83 -11.32
C GLY A 44 9.01 3.33 -10.19
N GLY A 45 9.71 2.42 -9.51
CA GLY A 45 10.56 2.77 -8.38
C GLY A 45 9.81 3.07 -7.09
N ARG A 46 8.50 2.85 -7.05
CA ARG A 46 7.67 3.07 -5.86
C ARG A 46 7.04 1.76 -5.41
N THR A 47 6.91 1.60 -4.11
CA THR A 47 6.22 0.43 -3.56
C THR A 47 4.73 0.71 -3.50
N LEU A 48 3.97 -0.12 -4.18
CA LEU A 48 2.52 -0.13 -4.11
C LEU A 48 2.07 -1.23 -3.15
N VAL A 49 1.08 -0.93 -2.34
CA VAL A 49 0.53 -1.84 -1.33
C VAL A 49 -0.98 -1.95 -1.49
N PRO A 50 -1.59 -3.09 -1.13
CA PRO A 50 -3.03 -3.23 -1.19
C PRO A 50 -3.71 -2.29 -0.19
N MET A 51 -4.48 -1.34 -0.71
CA MET A 51 -5.09 -0.29 0.10
C MET A 51 -6.01 -0.84 1.18
N ARG A 52 -6.94 -1.73 0.80
CA ARG A 52 -7.93 -2.25 1.73
C ARG A 52 -7.26 -2.99 2.90
N ALA A 53 -6.28 -3.82 2.62
CA ALA A 53 -5.60 -4.58 3.66
C ALA A 53 -4.93 -3.67 4.69
N ILE A 54 -4.26 -2.61 4.21
CA ILE A 54 -3.60 -1.66 5.10
C ILE A 54 -4.62 -0.87 5.91
N PHE A 55 -5.63 -0.33 5.26
CA PHE A 55 -6.65 0.49 5.91
C PHE A 55 -7.40 -0.31 6.96
N GLU A 56 -7.84 -1.52 6.63
CA GLU A 56 -8.55 -2.38 7.58
C GLU A 56 -7.66 -2.77 8.76
N TYR A 57 -6.38 -3.04 8.50
CA TYR A 57 -5.44 -3.35 9.57
C TYR A 57 -5.26 -2.17 10.53
N LEU A 58 -5.33 -0.94 10.01
CA LEU A 58 -5.26 0.27 10.81
C LEU A 58 -6.60 0.63 11.48
N GLY A 59 -7.65 -0.13 11.22
CA GLY A 59 -8.98 0.12 11.76
C GLY A 59 -9.83 1.06 10.92
N ALA A 60 -9.44 1.31 9.69
CA ALA A 60 -10.19 2.16 8.77
C ALA A 60 -11.24 1.39 8.00
N GLU A 61 -12.21 2.11 7.47
CA GLU A 61 -13.16 1.57 6.51
C GLU A 61 -12.73 1.91 5.10
N VAL A 62 -12.93 0.98 4.17
CA VAL A 62 -12.66 1.21 2.75
C VAL A 62 -13.90 0.87 1.95
N THR A 63 -14.35 1.81 1.13
CA THR A 63 -15.44 1.61 0.18
C THR A 63 -14.93 1.79 -1.23
N TRP A 64 -15.65 1.20 -2.19
CA TRP A 64 -15.27 1.24 -3.58
C TRP A 64 -16.45 1.71 -4.43
N ASP A 65 -16.22 2.72 -5.26
CA ASP A 65 -17.18 3.17 -6.26
C ASP A 65 -16.77 2.60 -7.61
N ASN A 66 -17.54 1.66 -8.10
CA ASN A 66 -17.23 0.97 -9.34
C ASN A 66 -17.43 1.84 -10.59
N ASP A 67 -18.33 2.81 -10.53
CA ASP A 67 -18.60 3.67 -11.67
C ASP A 67 -17.43 4.61 -11.97
N THR A 68 -16.82 5.13 -10.94
CA THR A 68 -15.69 6.04 -11.07
C THR A 68 -14.35 5.37 -10.84
N ARG A 69 -14.34 4.09 -10.46
CA ARG A 69 -13.15 3.33 -10.07
C ARG A 69 -12.36 4.05 -8.98
N THR A 70 -13.07 4.42 -7.93
CA THR A 70 -12.53 5.22 -6.83
C THR A 70 -12.62 4.47 -5.53
N ALA A 71 -11.52 4.42 -4.81
CA ALA A 71 -11.47 3.89 -3.45
C ALA A 71 -11.53 5.03 -2.45
N ILE A 72 -12.30 4.84 -1.40
CA ILE A 72 -12.46 5.82 -0.33
C ILE A 72 -12.14 5.14 0.99
N GLY A 73 -11.16 5.64 1.70
CA GLY A 73 -10.78 5.14 3.01
C GLY A 73 -11.05 6.20 4.09
N THR A 74 -11.56 5.76 5.22
CA THR A 74 -11.85 6.66 6.33
C THR A 74 -11.26 6.11 7.62
N LEU A 75 -10.45 6.92 8.29
CA LEU A 75 -9.84 6.58 9.56
C LEU A 75 -9.79 7.81 10.47
N ASP A 76 -10.45 7.74 11.62
CA ASP A 76 -10.41 8.81 12.64
C ASP A 76 -10.67 10.20 12.07
N GLY A 77 -11.67 10.32 11.22
CA GLY A 77 -12.03 11.59 10.60
C GLY A 77 -11.21 11.99 9.38
N THR A 78 -10.19 11.24 9.03
CA THR A 78 -9.43 11.45 7.80
C THR A 78 -10.06 10.66 6.66
N VAL A 79 -10.38 11.34 5.57
CA VAL A 79 -10.96 10.73 4.38
C VAL A 79 -9.94 10.79 3.26
N VAL A 80 -9.60 9.63 2.74
CA VAL A 80 -8.64 9.50 1.64
C VAL A 80 -9.39 9.01 0.40
N ILE A 81 -9.26 9.72 -0.70
CA ILE A 81 -9.92 9.39 -1.95
C ILE A 81 -8.86 9.16 -3.02
N ILE A 82 -8.88 7.98 -3.62
CA ILE A 82 -7.94 7.61 -4.67
C ILE A 82 -8.71 7.02 -5.85
N GLN A 83 -8.48 7.59 -7.02
CA GLN A 83 -9.04 7.05 -8.26
C GLN A 83 -7.97 6.28 -9.02
N ILE A 84 -8.35 5.14 -9.60
CA ILE A 84 -7.45 4.32 -10.40
C ILE A 84 -6.95 5.10 -11.61
N ASP A 85 -5.68 4.94 -11.91
CA ASP A 85 -4.98 5.59 -13.03
C ASP A 85 -4.90 7.12 -12.94
N ASN A 86 -5.15 7.68 -11.76
CA ASN A 86 -5.08 9.11 -11.53
C ASN A 86 -3.93 9.42 -10.57
N THR A 87 -3.08 10.37 -10.91
CA THR A 87 -1.98 10.80 -10.06
C THR A 87 -2.41 11.83 -9.01
N THR A 88 -3.64 12.30 -9.06
CA THR A 88 -4.17 13.19 -8.02
C THR A 88 -5.06 12.39 -7.09
N ALA A 89 -4.71 12.40 -5.82
CA ALA A 89 -5.53 11.84 -4.74
C ALA A 89 -5.95 12.98 -3.82
N TYR A 90 -6.87 12.70 -2.91
CA TYR A 90 -7.36 13.73 -1.99
C TYR A 90 -7.30 13.21 -0.55
N VAL A 91 -6.86 14.07 0.35
CA VAL A 91 -6.88 13.83 1.79
C VAL A 91 -7.67 14.97 2.42
N ASN A 92 -8.86 14.67 2.93
CA ASN A 92 -9.78 15.68 3.47
C ASN A 92 -9.98 16.85 2.48
N ASP A 93 -10.27 16.48 1.22
CA ASP A 93 -10.50 17.41 0.11
C ASP A 93 -9.26 18.21 -0.33
N VAL A 94 -8.10 17.94 0.23
CA VAL A 94 -6.86 18.59 -0.18
C VAL A 94 -6.17 17.71 -1.22
N PRO A 95 -5.84 18.24 -2.41
CA PRO A 95 -5.20 17.44 -3.46
C PRO A 95 -3.77 17.06 -3.07
N TYR A 96 -3.40 15.85 -3.43
CA TYR A 96 -2.08 15.30 -3.21
C TYR A 96 -1.62 14.64 -4.51
N THR A 97 -0.41 14.97 -4.96
CA THR A 97 0.13 14.39 -6.19
C THR A 97 0.90 13.11 -5.89
N LEU A 98 0.50 12.02 -6.55
CA LEU A 98 1.17 10.73 -6.46
C LEU A 98 2.27 10.64 -7.53
N ASP A 99 3.42 10.09 -7.17
CA ASP A 99 4.47 9.83 -8.15
C ASP A 99 4.06 8.74 -9.13
N VAL A 100 3.31 7.77 -8.65
CA VAL A 100 2.78 6.67 -9.43
C VAL A 100 1.29 6.56 -9.11
N PRO A 101 0.41 6.45 -10.11
CA PRO A 101 -1.03 6.38 -9.83
C PRO A 101 -1.40 5.06 -9.15
N ALA A 102 -2.53 5.06 -8.46
CA ALA A 102 -3.12 3.83 -7.98
C ALA A 102 -3.49 2.93 -9.15
N GLN A 103 -3.32 1.64 -8.99
CA GLN A 103 -3.51 0.65 -10.05
C GLN A 103 -4.24 -0.56 -9.51
N ILE A 104 -4.92 -1.28 -10.39
CA ILE A 104 -5.48 -2.58 -10.03
C ILE A 104 -4.48 -3.66 -10.46
N ILE A 105 -3.99 -4.41 -9.49
CA ILE A 105 -3.08 -5.53 -9.72
C ILE A 105 -3.65 -6.74 -8.98
N GLY A 106 -3.81 -7.86 -9.70
CA GLY A 106 -4.38 -9.05 -9.09
C GLY A 106 -5.75 -8.84 -8.46
N ASN A 107 -6.55 -7.98 -9.07
CA ASN A 107 -7.90 -7.63 -8.61
C ASN A 107 -7.93 -6.84 -7.29
N ARG A 108 -6.84 -6.20 -6.93
CA ARG A 108 -6.74 -5.36 -5.73
C ARG A 108 -6.31 -3.95 -6.11
N THR A 109 -6.86 -2.97 -5.41
CA THR A 109 -6.42 -1.58 -5.55
C THR A 109 -5.08 -1.41 -4.84
N MET A 110 -4.06 -1.10 -5.60
CA MET A 110 -2.70 -0.91 -5.10
C MET A 110 -2.37 0.58 -5.09
N VAL A 111 -1.85 1.06 -3.99
CA VAL A 111 -1.59 2.48 -3.78
C VAL A 111 -0.16 2.68 -3.27
N PRO A 112 0.46 3.85 -3.54
CA PRO A 112 1.80 4.11 -3.01
C PRO A 112 1.82 4.06 -1.48
N ALA A 113 2.71 3.25 -0.93
CA ALA A 113 2.81 3.05 0.51
C ALA A 113 3.07 4.35 1.26
N ARG A 114 3.93 5.21 0.70
CA ARG A 114 4.25 6.49 1.31
C ARG A 114 3.03 7.40 1.40
N PHE A 115 2.23 7.46 0.36
CA PHE A 115 1.02 8.28 0.37
C PHE A 115 0.06 7.82 1.47
N VAL A 116 -0.17 6.51 1.57
CA VAL A 116 -1.07 5.97 2.60
C VAL A 116 -0.58 6.33 3.98
N SER A 117 0.70 6.14 4.25
CA SER A 117 1.26 6.41 5.56
C SER A 117 1.23 7.87 5.92
N GLU A 118 1.59 8.76 5.00
CA GLU A 118 1.58 10.19 5.26
C GLU A 118 0.15 10.70 5.48
N SER A 119 -0.81 10.20 4.69
CA SER A 119 -2.20 10.64 4.84
C SER A 119 -2.86 10.17 6.12
N LEU A 120 -2.43 9.03 6.66
CA LEU A 120 -2.98 8.45 7.89
C LEU A 120 -2.12 8.71 9.13
N GLY A 121 -1.06 9.50 9.01
CA GLY A 121 -0.18 9.79 10.13
C GLY A 121 0.71 8.63 10.54
N CYS A 122 0.99 7.72 9.63
CA CYS A 122 1.91 6.62 9.87
C CYS A 122 3.33 6.98 9.44
N VAL A 123 4.31 6.25 9.96
CA VAL A 123 5.71 6.40 9.57
C VAL A 123 6.09 5.23 8.68
N VAL A 124 6.66 5.50 7.51
CA VAL A 124 7.18 4.45 6.63
C VAL A 124 8.67 4.33 6.84
N THR A 125 9.11 3.12 7.13
CA THR A 125 10.53 2.81 7.24
C THR A 125 10.86 1.68 6.27
N TRP A 126 11.97 1.84 5.58
CA TRP A 126 12.43 0.85 4.61
C TRP A 126 13.62 0.11 5.19
N TYR A 127 13.56 -1.20 5.13
CA TYR A 127 14.68 -2.06 5.53
C TYR A 127 15.17 -2.81 4.30
N ASN A 128 16.43 -2.74 4.05
CA ASN A 128 17.10 -3.48 2.98
C ASN A 128 17.77 -4.73 3.52
#